data_3135b73ebb1e980764559fd930b52893
#
_entry.id   3135b73ebb1e980764559fd930b52893
#
_cell.length_a   1.000
_cell.length_b   1.000
_cell.length_c   1.000
_cell.angle_alpha   90.00
_cell.angle_beta   90.00
_cell.angle_gamma   90.00
#
_symmetry.space_group_name_H-M   'P 1'
#
loop_
_entity.id
_entity.type
_entity.pdbx_description
1 polymer ?
#
loop_
_entity_poly.entity_id
_entity_poly.type
_entity_poly.pdbx_seq_one_letter_code
_entity_poly.pdbx_strand_id
1 'polypeptide(L)'
;MNCQGLEPVIEFYERMARDYDRQYDTPYWKLYHEITWENIRRFLPKRKGAVILDAGGGTGYWAIRLARHGYRVVLTDISESMLKVASEKIEKEDLQELIETRMVDIRDMSCFPSNHFDMALAEGDPVSYCLDAEKAVRELARVVKPNAYVVVSVDSKHSMIPRLIPGVNPMSSFDKLSEFLRTGFFEGKFKLQAFTPEELKSLLETCGLKVIRIIGKPILTQLIPREKADETIKRNFEKILNLELQFCDAPSLVGIGGHLEIVGVKQGDRQWRQEDE
;
A
#
# COMPACT_ATOMS: atom_id res chain seq x y z
N MET A 1 -22.04 -2.15 6.57
CA MET A 1 -20.58 -2.12 6.81
C MET A 1 -20.34 -1.79 8.28
N ASN A 2 -19.56 -2.56 9.00
CA ASN A 2 -19.22 -2.25 10.40
C ASN A 2 -17.87 -1.51 10.43
N CYS A 3 -17.93 -0.17 10.37
CA CYS A 3 -16.73 0.68 10.35
C CYS A 3 -16.26 1.10 11.75
N GLN A 4 -16.64 0.34 12.78
CA GLN A 4 -16.30 0.66 14.17
C GLN A 4 -14.80 0.94 14.36
N GLY A 5 -14.49 2.11 14.90
CA GLY A 5 -13.13 2.60 15.15
C GLY A 5 -12.43 3.27 13.96
N LEU A 6 -13.05 3.26 12.75
CA LEU A 6 -12.48 3.92 11.56
C LEU A 6 -13.08 5.30 11.28
N GLU A 7 -14.01 5.76 12.10
CA GLU A 7 -14.67 7.04 11.91
C GLU A 7 -13.67 8.20 11.71
N PRO A 8 -12.57 8.32 12.48
CA PRO A 8 -11.60 9.40 12.28
C PRO A 8 -10.84 9.29 10.94
N VAL A 9 -10.59 8.07 10.46
CA VAL A 9 -9.93 7.80 9.17
C VAL A 9 -10.88 8.20 8.04
N ILE A 10 -12.12 7.74 8.11
CA ILE A 10 -13.16 8.05 7.11
C ILE A 10 -13.35 9.57 7.04
N GLU A 11 -13.60 10.25 8.16
CA GLU A 11 -13.80 11.70 8.22
C GLU A 11 -12.62 12.47 7.62
N PHE A 12 -11.39 12.03 7.90
CA PHE A 12 -10.20 12.65 7.32
C PHE A 12 -10.20 12.56 5.79
N TYR A 13 -10.42 11.37 5.22
CA TYR A 13 -10.39 11.14 3.78
C TYR A 13 -11.60 11.74 3.07
N GLU A 14 -12.79 11.72 3.68
CA GLU A 14 -13.97 12.43 3.18
C GLU A 14 -13.69 13.92 2.94
N ARG A 15 -13.06 14.56 3.93
CA ARG A 15 -12.71 15.99 3.85
C ARG A 15 -11.61 16.28 2.83
N MET A 16 -10.64 15.36 2.68
CA MET A 16 -9.46 15.57 1.84
C MET A 16 -9.66 15.17 0.36
N ALA A 17 -10.72 14.45 0.03
CA ALA A 17 -10.86 13.76 -1.25
C ALA A 17 -10.59 14.65 -2.48
N ARG A 18 -11.15 15.88 -2.53
CA ARG A 18 -10.98 16.78 -3.68
C ARG A 18 -9.58 17.34 -3.84
N ASP A 19 -8.83 17.46 -2.75
CA ASP A 19 -7.48 18.03 -2.73
C ASP A 19 -6.40 16.94 -2.60
N TYR A 20 -6.80 15.68 -2.47
CA TYR A 20 -5.90 14.58 -2.15
C TYR A 20 -4.78 14.42 -3.18
N ASP A 21 -5.11 14.48 -4.47
CA ASP A 21 -4.15 14.27 -5.55
C ASP A 21 -3.11 15.41 -5.68
N ARG A 22 -3.37 16.59 -5.09
CA ARG A 22 -2.41 17.72 -5.16
C ARG A 22 -1.04 17.39 -4.56
N GLN A 23 -1.00 16.53 -3.56
CA GLN A 23 0.27 16.08 -2.99
C GLN A 23 1.12 15.30 -3.99
N TYR A 24 0.50 14.61 -4.95
CA TYR A 24 1.18 13.77 -5.95
C TYR A 24 1.98 14.59 -6.97
N ASP A 25 1.76 15.89 -7.05
CA ASP A 25 2.52 16.79 -7.95
C ASP A 25 3.93 17.11 -7.41
N THR A 26 4.23 16.80 -6.15
CA THR A 26 5.56 17.04 -5.59
C THR A 26 6.61 16.06 -6.15
N PRO A 27 7.89 16.46 -6.22
CA PRO A 27 8.98 15.58 -6.67
C PRO A 27 9.08 14.30 -5.84
N TYR A 28 8.86 14.36 -4.52
CA TYR A 28 8.87 13.21 -3.63
C TYR A 28 7.80 12.18 -4.02
N TRP A 29 6.55 12.60 -4.21
CA TRP A 29 5.47 11.67 -4.54
C TRP A 29 5.60 11.11 -5.96
N LYS A 30 6.11 11.89 -6.90
CA LYS A 30 6.44 11.39 -8.25
C LYS A 30 7.48 10.28 -8.18
N LEU A 31 8.53 10.47 -7.39
CA LEU A 31 9.56 9.45 -7.16
C LEU A 31 8.97 8.20 -6.49
N TYR A 32 8.18 8.38 -5.43
CA TYR A 32 7.48 7.30 -4.73
C TYR A 32 6.62 6.47 -5.71
N HIS A 33 5.83 7.13 -6.55
CA HIS A 33 4.96 6.45 -7.51
C HIS A 33 5.74 5.70 -8.60
N GLU A 34 6.87 6.23 -9.06
CA GLU A 34 7.68 5.51 -10.04
C GLU A 34 8.39 4.29 -9.43
N ILE A 35 8.89 4.39 -8.20
CA ILE A 35 9.44 3.21 -7.48
C ILE A 35 8.36 2.15 -7.31
N THR A 36 7.18 2.54 -6.85
CA THR A 36 6.03 1.65 -6.67
C THR A 36 5.63 0.98 -7.99
N TRP A 37 5.51 1.76 -9.08
CA TRP A 37 5.17 1.20 -10.38
C TRP A 37 6.19 0.21 -10.90
N GLU A 38 7.48 0.54 -10.80
CA GLU A 38 8.57 -0.34 -11.21
C GLU A 38 8.57 -1.67 -10.43
N ASN A 39 8.08 -1.66 -9.18
CA ASN A 39 7.90 -2.89 -8.44
C ASN A 39 6.63 -3.65 -8.87
N ILE A 40 5.47 -2.99 -8.88
CA ILE A 40 4.18 -3.62 -9.25
C ILE A 40 4.24 -4.28 -10.63
N ARG A 41 4.79 -3.60 -11.64
CA ARG A 41 4.81 -4.09 -13.02
C ARG A 41 5.53 -5.41 -13.22
N ARG A 42 6.42 -5.81 -12.30
CA ARG A 42 7.13 -7.11 -12.32
C ARG A 42 6.21 -8.29 -12.03
N PHE A 43 5.10 -8.02 -11.33
CA PHE A 43 4.17 -9.03 -10.83
C PHE A 43 2.80 -8.98 -11.51
N LEU A 44 2.61 -8.08 -12.46
CA LEU A 44 1.36 -7.94 -13.19
C LEU A 44 0.99 -9.24 -13.92
N PRO A 45 -0.28 -9.64 -13.91
CA PRO A 45 -0.75 -10.80 -14.67
C PRO A 45 -0.41 -10.68 -16.15
N LYS A 46 0.11 -11.75 -16.76
CA LYS A 46 0.44 -11.76 -18.20
C LYS A 46 -0.82 -11.79 -19.09
N ARG A 47 -1.94 -12.23 -18.56
CA ARG A 47 -3.20 -12.34 -19.28
C ARG A 47 -3.86 -10.97 -19.45
N LYS A 48 -4.12 -10.57 -20.70
CA LYS A 48 -4.93 -9.39 -21.00
C LYS A 48 -6.34 -9.54 -20.42
N GLY A 49 -6.90 -8.45 -19.90
CA GLY A 49 -8.22 -8.45 -19.26
C GLY A 49 -8.26 -9.22 -17.93
N ALA A 50 -7.10 -9.48 -17.30
CA ALA A 50 -7.05 -9.95 -15.92
C ALA A 50 -7.76 -8.95 -15.01
N VAL A 51 -8.42 -9.47 -13.97
CA VAL A 51 -9.16 -8.66 -13.00
C VAL A 51 -8.30 -8.42 -11.78
N ILE A 52 -7.99 -7.16 -11.52
CA ILE A 52 -7.14 -6.71 -10.40
C ILE A 52 -8.02 -5.99 -9.38
N LEU A 53 -7.84 -6.31 -8.10
CA LEU A 53 -8.41 -5.57 -6.99
C LEU A 53 -7.46 -4.43 -6.60
N ASP A 54 -7.96 -3.21 -6.52
CA ASP A 54 -7.30 -2.05 -5.91
C ASP A 54 -8.03 -1.71 -4.61
N ALA A 55 -7.54 -2.27 -3.49
CA ALA A 55 -8.19 -2.21 -2.18
C ALA A 55 -7.70 -1.00 -1.37
N GLY A 56 -8.62 -0.09 -1.02
CA GLY A 56 -8.29 1.20 -0.42
C GLY A 56 -7.65 2.15 -1.44
N GLY A 57 -8.02 2.03 -2.72
CA GLY A 57 -7.39 2.75 -3.81
C GLY A 57 -7.77 4.23 -3.94
N GLY A 58 -8.57 4.76 -3.01
CA GLY A 58 -8.87 6.18 -2.85
C GLY A 58 -9.42 6.83 -4.11
N THR A 59 -8.73 7.84 -4.62
CA THR A 59 -9.09 8.59 -5.83
C THR A 59 -8.75 7.86 -7.14
N GLY A 60 -8.36 6.56 -7.07
CA GLY A 60 -8.19 5.70 -8.24
C GLY A 60 -6.86 5.85 -8.99
N TYR A 61 -5.81 6.36 -8.35
CA TYR A 61 -4.51 6.55 -9.01
C TYR A 61 -3.98 5.25 -9.65
N TRP A 62 -3.96 4.15 -8.90
CA TRP A 62 -3.47 2.86 -9.39
C TRP A 62 -4.48 2.18 -10.29
N ALA A 63 -5.77 2.24 -9.97
CA ALA A 63 -6.84 1.68 -10.82
C ALA A 63 -6.79 2.25 -12.24
N ILE A 64 -6.67 3.57 -12.38
CA ILE A 64 -6.56 4.24 -13.69
C ILE A 64 -5.27 3.84 -14.40
N ARG A 65 -4.13 3.80 -13.69
CA ARG A 65 -2.85 3.40 -14.28
C ARG A 65 -2.89 1.96 -14.79
N LEU A 66 -3.50 1.03 -14.06
CA LEU A 66 -3.70 -0.37 -14.46
C LEU A 66 -4.66 -0.50 -15.65
N ALA A 67 -5.78 0.22 -15.65
CA ALA A 67 -6.75 0.19 -16.74
C ALA A 67 -6.15 0.70 -18.06
N ARG A 68 -5.31 1.73 -18.02
CA ARG A 68 -4.55 2.20 -19.19
C ARG A 68 -3.59 1.14 -19.76
N HIS A 69 -3.22 0.13 -18.97
CA HIS A 69 -2.42 -1.02 -19.40
C HIS A 69 -3.29 -2.21 -19.83
N GLY A 70 -4.62 -2.04 -19.89
CA GLY A 70 -5.57 -3.04 -20.40
C GLY A 70 -6.06 -4.05 -19.37
N TYR A 71 -5.91 -3.78 -18.08
CA TYR A 71 -6.48 -4.58 -17.00
C TYR A 71 -7.90 -4.12 -16.65
N ARG A 72 -8.72 -5.06 -16.22
CA ARG A 72 -9.98 -4.75 -15.54
C ARG A 72 -9.69 -4.55 -14.05
N VAL A 73 -10.25 -3.51 -13.46
CA VAL A 73 -9.97 -3.16 -12.07
C VAL A 73 -11.26 -3.03 -11.28
N VAL A 74 -11.29 -3.63 -10.09
CA VAL A 74 -12.29 -3.33 -9.08
C VAL A 74 -11.60 -2.44 -8.05
N LEU A 75 -11.96 -1.17 -8.06
CA LEU A 75 -11.49 -0.16 -7.11
C LEU A 75 -12.40 -0.17 -5.89
N THR A 76 -11.84 -0.39 -4.71
CA THR A 76 -12.60 -0.31 -3.45
C THR A 76 -11.99 0.71 -2.51
N ASP A 77 -12.86 1.40 -1.76
CA ASP A 77 -12.45 2.28 -0.67
C ASP A 77 -13.58 2.36 0.35
N ILE A 78 -13.25 2.79 1.57
CA ILE A 78 -14.22 2.98 2.65
C ILE A 78 -14.84 4.38 2.62
N SER A 79 -14.21 5.34 1.93
CA SER A 79 -14.66 6.72 1.77
C SER A 79 -15.47 6.91 0.48
N GLU A 80 -16.72 7.31 0.63
CA GLU A 80 -17.59 7.62 -0.49
C GLU A 80 -17.09 8.81 -1.30
N SER A 81 -16.56 9.84 -0.63
CA SER A 81 -16.01 11.03 -1.30
C SER A 81 -14.78 10.71 -2.14
N MET A 82 -13.91 9.80 -1.69
CA MET A 82 -12.76 9.32 -2.47
C MET A 82 -13.23 8.60 -3.73
N LEU A 83 -14.18 7.67 -3.61
CA LEU A 83 -14.74 6.94 -4.75
C LEU A 83 -15.47 7.87 -5.74
N LYS A 84 -16.12 8.92 -5.24
CA LYS A 84 -16.74 9.93 -6.11
C LYS A 84 -15.69 10.64 -6.97
N VAL A 85 -14.59 11.09 -6.38
CA VAL A 85 -13.48 11.70 -7.13
C VAL A 85 -12.87 10.70 -8.12
N ALA A 86 -12.73 9.42 -7.72
CA ALA A 86 -12.26 8.38 -8.62
C ALA A 86 -13.20 8.21 -9.82
N SER A 87 -14.52 8.13 -9.59
CA SER A 87 -15.51 7.98 -10.66
C SER A 87 -15.50 9.15 -11.63
N GLU A 88 -15.40 10.40 -11.14
CA GLU A 88 -15.27 11.60 -11.98
C GLU A 88 -14.00 11.53 -12.90
N LYS A 89 -12.88 10.99 -12.37
CA LYS A 89 -11.65 10.80 -13.15
C LYS A 89 -11.75 9.66 -14.15
N ILE A 90 -12.37 8.54 -13.77
CA ILE A 90 -12.60 7.37 -14.62
C ILE A 90 -13.48 7.76 -15.82
N GLU A 91 -14.54 8.53 -15.58
CA GLU A 91 -15.43 9.03 -16.63
C GLU A 91 -14.69 9.98 -17.58
N LYS A 92 -13.91 10.90 -17.04
CA LYS A 92 -13.11 11.85 -17.85
C LYS A 92 -12.10 11.16 -18.78
N GLU A 93 -11.68 9.94 -18.45
CA GLU A 93 -10.70 9.16 -19.20
C GLU A 93 -11.30 8.03 -20.03
N ASP A 94 -12.64 7.94 -20.10
CA ASP A 94 -13.37 6.89 -20.84
C ASP A 94 -12.98 5.47 -20.40
N LEU A 95 -12.77 5.25 -19.06
CA LEU A 95 -12.33 3.99 -18.49
C LEU A 95 -13.44 3.21 -17.75
N GLN A 96 -14.71 3.61 -17.85
CA GLN A 96 -15.85 3.03 -17.12
C GLN A 96 -16.07 1.54 -17.44
N GLU A 97 -15.71 1.11 -18.65
CA GLU A 97 -15.80 -0.30 -19.07
C GLU A 97 -14.71 -1.20 -18.44
N LEU A 98 -13.65 -0.58 -17.91
CA LEU A 98 -12.51 -1.27 -17.32
C LEU A 98 -12.44 -1.15 -15.79
N ILE A 99 -13.02 -0.10 -15.21
CA ILE A 99 -12.93 0.14 -13.77
C ILE A 99 -14.32 0.18 -13.15
N GLU A 100 -14.54 -0.72 -12.19
CA GLU A 100 -15.71 -0.71 -11.32
C GLU A 100 -15.31 -0.16 -9.95
N THR A 101 -16.13 0.77 -9.39
CA THR A 101 -15.91 1.32 -8.04
C THR A 101 -16.90 0.71 -7.05
N ARG A 102 -16.44 0.32 -5.86
CA ARG A 102 -17.30 -0.21 -4.78
C ARG A 102 -16.86 0.31 -3.41
N MET A 103 -17.82 0.67 -2.57
CA MET A 103 -17.53 1.00 -1.17
C MET A 103 -17.41 -0.29 -0.35
N VAL A 104 -16.19 -0.60 0.10
CA VAL A 104 -15.85 -1.85 0.82
C VAL A 104 -14.79 -1.56 1.88
N ASP A 105 -14.98 -2.12 3.08
CA ASP A 105 -13.94 -2.15 4.11
C ASP A 105 -12.94 -3.27 3.78
N ILE A 106 -11.65 -2.94 3.69
CA ILE A 106 -10.58 -3.91 3.40
C ILE A 106 -10.54 -5.07 4.41
N ARG A 107 -11.09 -4.88 5.63
CA ARG A 107 -11.22 -5.91 6.67
C ARG A 107 -12.38 -6.87 6.45
N ASP A 108 -13.32 -6.53 5.56
CA ASP A 108 -14.51 -7.33 5.26
C ASP A 108 -14.86 -7.21 3.78
N MET A 109 -14.26 -8.07 2.99
CA MET A 109 -14.52 -8.18 1.55
C MET A 109 -15.45 -9.37 1.23
N SER A 110 -16.36 -9.72 2.13
CA SER A 110 -17.33 -10.84 1.98
C SER A 110 -18.24 -10.71 0.76
N CYS A 111 -18.37 -9.50 0.20
CA CYS A 111 -19.05 -9.25 -1.07
C CYS A 111 -18.32 -9.85 -2.29
N PHE A 112 -17.07 -10.27 -2.13
CA PHE A 112 -16.30 -10.96 -3.16
C PHE A 112 -16.10 -12.43 -2.81
N PRO A 113 -16.27 -13.35 -3.78
CA PRO A 113 -15.95 -14.75 -3.56
C PRO A 113 -14.45 -14.96 -3.36
N SER A 114 -14.10 -16.07 -2.70
CA SER A 114 -12.71 -16.51 -2.63
C SER A 114 -12.16 -16.84 -4.02
N ASN A 115 -10.86 -16.64 -4.24
CA ASN A 115 -10.18 -16.97 -5.49
C ASN A 115 -10.76 -16.25 -6.74
N HIS A 116 -11.14 -15.00 -6.57
CA HIS A 116 -11.78 -14.21 -7.63
C HIS A 116 -10.77 -13.40 -8.47
N PHE A 117 -9.86 -12.68 -7.83
CA PHE A 117 -8.96 -11.74 -8.48
C PHE A 117 -7.67 -12.39 -8.97
N ASP A 118 -7.15 -11.92 -10.10
CA ASP A 118 -5.86 -12.34 -10.65
C ASP A 118 -4.66 -11.67 -9.95
N MET A 119 -4.91 -10.58 -9.20
CA MET A 119 -3.96 -9.85 -8.37
C MET A 119 -4.73 -8.93 -7.43
N ALA A 120 -4.16 -8.59 -6.28
CA ALA A 120 -4.67 -7.53 -5.42
C ALA A 120 -3.56 -6.53 -5.07
N LEU A 121 -3.92 -5.25 -5.06
CA LEU A 121 -3.12 -4.15 -4.56
C LEU A 121 -3.79 -3.56 -3.31
N ALA A 122 -2.99 -3.13 -2.35
CA ALA A 122 -3.38 -2.31 -1.22
C ALA A 122 -2.30 -1.23 -1.03
N GLU A 123 -2.27 -0.28 -1.97
CA GLU A 123 -1.27 0.78 -2.06
C GLU A 123 -1.79 2.10 -1.48
N GLY A 124 -0.87 2.90 -0.90
CA GLY A 124 -1.25 4.11 -0.15
C GLY A 124 -1.59 3.81 1.32
N ASP A 125 -1.09 2.68 1.80
CA ASP A 125 -1.04 2.25 3.19
C ASP A 125 -2.39 1.93 3.86
N PRO A 126 -3.43 1.44 3.14
CA PRO A 126 -4.73 1.15 3.75
C PRO A 126 -4.64 0.09 4.87
N VAL A 127 -3.65 -0.81 4.80
CA VAL A 127 -3.39 -1.82 5.85
C VAL A 127 -2.85 -1.17 7.13
N SER A 128 -2.11 -0.06 7.04
CA SER A 128 -1.71 0.72 8.21
C SER A 128 -2.89 1.41 8.90
N TYR A 129 -3.92 1.79 8.15
CA TYR A 129 -5.02 2.63 8.63
C TYR A 129 -6.27 1.85 9.04
N CYS A 130 -6.37 0.59 8.66
CA CYS A 130 -7.57 -0.23 8.92
C CYS A 130 -7.70 -0.72 10.38
N LEU A 131 -6.72 -0.51 11.24
CA LEU A 131 -6.64 -0.90 12.67
C LEU A 131 -6.70 -2.42 12.95
N ASP A 132 -6.82 -3.25 11.91
CA ASP A 132 -6.78 -4.71 11.97
C ASP A 132 -6.09 -5.24 10.71
N ALA A 133 -4.78 -5.07 10.68
CA ALA A 133 -3.95 -5.44 9.53
C ALA A 133 -4.03 -6.95 9.21
N GLU A 134 -4.15 -7.80 10.24
CA GLU A 134 -4.25 -9.24 10.03
C GLU A 134 -5.54 -9.61 9.29
N LYS A 135 -6.66 -9.05 9.71
CA LYS A 135 -7.95 -9.28 9.05
C LYS A 135 -7.94 -8.77 7.60
N ALA A 136 -7.37 -7.59 7.36
CA ALA A 136 -7.23 -7.04 6.01
C ALA A 136 -6.38 -7.92 5.10
N VAL A 137 -5.21 -8.37 5.57
CA VAL A 137 -4.32 -9.24 4.76
C VAL A 137 -4.93 -10.62 4.54
N ARG A 138 -5.67 -11.19 5.52
CA ARG A 138 -6.42 -12.44 5.34
C ARG A 138 -7.49 -12.32 4.25
N GLU A 139 -8.22 -11.22 4.21
CA GLU A 139 -9.22 -10.96 3.17
C GLU A 139 -8.57 -10.79 1.79
N LEU A 140 -7.46 -10.02 1.70
CA LEU A 140 -6.69 -9.92 0.46
C LEU A 140 -6.22 -11.31 -0.03
N ALA A 141 -5.67 -12.13 0.87
CA ALA A 141 -5.26 -13.50 0.55
C ALA A 141 -6.43 -14.39 0.15
N ARG A 142 -7.60 -14.23 0.77
CA ARG A 142 -8.81 -15.01 0.46
C ARG A 142 -9.32 -14.73 -0.93
N VAL A 143 -9.41 -13.45 -1.32
CA VAL A 143 -10.05 -13.04 -2.57
C VAL A 143 -9.19 -13.23 -3.81
N VAL A 144 -7.86 -13.33 -3.69
CA VAL A 144 -7.00 -13.62 -4.84
C VAL A 144 -6.97 -15.12 -5.16
N LYS A 145 -6.76 -15.45 -6.43
CA LYS A 145 -6.61 -16.81 -6.93
C LYS A 145 -5.34 -17.48 -6.41
N PRO A 146 -5.26 -18.81 -6.38
CA PRO A 146 -3.99 -19.51 -6.19
C PRO A 146 -2.93 -19.05 -7.19
N ASN A 147 -1.70 -18.87 -6.71
CA ASN A 147 -0.55 -18.32 -7.44
C ASN A 147 -0.68 -16.85 -7.87
N ALA A 148 -1.72 -16.15 -7.45
CA ALA A 148 -1.84 -14.71 -7.65
C ALA A 148 -1.02 -13.93 -6.61
N TYR A 149 -0.59 -12.74 -7.00
CA TYR A 149 0.18 -11.85 -6.13
C TYR A 149 -0.73 -10.89 -5.36
N VAL A 150 -0.30 -10.59 -4.16
CA VAL A 150 -0.84 -9.52 -3.30
C VAL A 150 0.29 -8.55 -3.03
N VAL A 151 0.09 -7.27 -3.36
CA VAL A 151 1.03 -6.18 -3.07
C VAL A 151 0.42 -5.28 -2.02
N VAL A 152 1.16 -5.03 -0.96
CA VAL A 152 0.70 -4.23 0.18
C VAL A 152 1.75 -3.18 0.50
N SER A 153 1.34 -1.92 0.63
CA SER A 153 2.16 -0.89 1.24
C SER A 153 1.69 -0.54 2.65
N VAL A 154 2.63 -0.14 3.50
CA VAL A 154 2.40 0.28 4.88
C VAL A 154 3.37 1.38 5.29
N ASP A 155 2.99 2.15 6.31
CA ASP A 155 3.92 3.07 6.99
C ASP A 155 5.11 2.31 7.60
N SER A 156 6.34 2.82 7.38
CA SER A 156 7.55 2.25 7.98
C SER A 156 7.71 2.73 9.42
N LYS A 157 7.84 1.77 10.35
CA LYS A 157 8.06 2.07 11.78
C LYS A 157 9.33 2.89 11.99
N HIS A 158 10.42 2.55 11.31
CA HIS A 158 11.69 3.25 11.49
C HIS A 158 11.63 4.71 11.02
N SER A 159 10.92 5.00 9.93
CA SER A 159 10.78 6.36 9.42
C SER A 159 9.97 7.28 10.35
N MET A 160 9.18 6.70 11.24
CA MET A 160 8.37 7.45 12.21
C MET A 160 9.10 7.74 13.53
N ILE A 161 10.16 7.01 13.86
CA ILE A 161 10.92 7.16 15.11
C ILE A 161 11.32 8.63 15.37
N PRO A 162 11.88 9.39 14.39
CA PRO A 162 12.27 10.79 14.63
C PRO A 162 11.13 11.67 15.12
N ARG A 163 9.88 11.35 14.76
CA ARG A 163 8.68 12.09 15.21
C ARG A 163 8.33 11.82 16.67
N LEU A 164 8.93 10.81 17.29
CA LEU A 164 8.64 10.36 18.65
C LEU A 164 9.83 10.54 19.60
N ILE A 165 10.99 10.98 19.11
CA ILE A 165 12.16 11.24 19.97
C ILE A 165 11.89 12.50 20.81
N PRO A 166 11.91 12.37 22.16
CA PRO A 166 11.85 13.53 23.06
C PRO A 166 12.99 14.50 22.78
N GLY A 167 12.68 15.81 22.75
CA GLY A 167 13.65 16.84 22.37
C GLY A 167 13.63 17.19 20.86
N VAL A 168 13.23 16.26 19.99
CA VAL A 168 12.92 16.54 18.58
C VAL A 168 11.45 16.95 18.44
N ASN A 169 10.57 16.23 19.12
CA ASN A 169 9.14 16.55 19.19
C ASN A 169 8.74 16.85 20.65
N PRO A 170 8.35 18.11 20.97
CA PRO A 170 7.97 18.51 22.34
C PRO A 170 6.74 17.75 22.89
N MET A 171 5.90 17.19 22.00
CA MET A 171 4.71 16.43 22.39
C MET A 171 5.01 14.95 22.66
N SER A 172 6.25 14.52 22.50
CA SER A 172 6.66 13.14 22.69
C SER A 172 7.25 12.88 24.08
N SER A 173 7.29 11.58 24.46
CA SER A 173 7.95 11.07 25.67
C SER A 173 8.62 9.74 25.39
N PHE A 174 9.55 9.33 26.25
CA PHE A 174 10.19 8.01 26.15
C PHE A 174 9.17 6.87 26.30
N ASP A 175 8.11 7.05 27.09
CA ASP A 175 7.05 6.03 27.23
C ASP A 175 6.28 5.87 25.92
N LYS A 176 5.89 6.97 25.26
CA LYS A 176 5.25 6.93 23.93
C LYS A 176 6.15 6.27 22.88
N LEU A 177 7.43 6.63 22.88
CA LEU A 177 8.40 6.01 21.97
C LEU A 177 8.54 4.51 22.24
N SER A 178 8.67 4.11 23.50
CA SER A 178 8.77 2.70 23.90
C SER A 178 7.53 1.89 23.50
N GLU A 179 6.34 2.46 23.74
CA GLU A 179 5.09 1.81 23.35
C GLU A 179 4.97 1.67 21.84
N PHE A 180 5.29 2.73 21.09
CA PHE A 180 5.31 2.68 19.61
C PHE A 180 6.28 1.62 19.08
N LEU A 181 7.50 1.57 19.60
CA LEU A 181 8.48 0.56 19.18
C LEU A 181 7.98 -0.86 19.43
N ARG A 182 7.25 -1.08 20.52
CA ARG A 182 6.69 -2.38 20.88
C ARG A 182 5.46 -2.75 20.05
N THR A 183 4.56 -1.80 19.78
CA THR A 183 3.23 -2.07 19.20
C THR A 183 3.09 -1.67 17.75
N GLY A 184 3.89 -0.70 17.27
CA GLY A 184 3.74 -0.06 15.97
C GLY A 184 2.60 0.96 15.90
N PHE A 185 1.74 1.06 16.92
CA PHE A 185 0.63 2.00 16.90
C PHE A 185 1.08 3.43 17.17
N PHE A 186 0.64 4.34 16.31
CA PHE A 186 0.88 5.76 16.40
C PHE A 186 -0.43 6.53 16.36
N GLU A 187 -0.60 7.48 17.28
CA GLU A 187 -1.74 8.38 17.31
C GLU A 187 -1.32 9.77 16.78
N GLY A 188 -1.77 10.06 15.57
CA GLY A 188 -1.56 11.33 14.87
C GLY A 188 -2.88 12.02 14.57
N LYS A 189 -3.15 12.31 13.30
CA LYS A 189 -4.46 12.80 12.84
C LYS A 189 -5.57 11.75 13.06
N PHE A 190 -5.20 10.51 12.96
CA PHE A 190 -5.94 9.31 13.33
C PHE A 190 -4.96 8.25 13.79
N LYS A 191 -5.45 7.17 14.38
CA LYS A 191 -4.63 6.04 14.80
C LYS A 191 -4.21 5.22 13.57
N LEU A 192 -2.93 4.87 13.52
CA LEU A 192 -2.38 3.99 12.48
C LEU A 192 -1.44 2.95 13.10
N GLN A 193 -1.14 1.90 12.33
CA GLN A 193 -0.12 0.91 12.68
C GLN A 193 1.01 0.96 11.65
N ALA A 194 2.23 1.16 12.13
CA ALA A 194 3.44 1.09 11.32
C ALA A 194 4.19 -0.22 11.58
N PHE A 195 4.99 -0.66 10.61
CA PHE A 195 5.62 -1.97 10.63
C PHE A 195 7.14 -1.87 10.40
N THR A 196 7.88 -2.83 10.97
CA THR A 196 9.21 -3.16 10.46
C THR A 196 9.11 -4.14 9.30
N PRO A 197 10.17 -4.31 8.48
CA PRO A 197 10.17 -5.32 7.41
C PRO A 197 9.87 -6.75 7.93
N GLU A 198 10.36 -7.10 9.10
CA GLU A 198 10.20 -8.41 9.73
C GLU A 198 8.76 -8.62 10.20
N GLU A 199 8.15 -7.61 10.85
CA GLU A 199 6.76 -7.64 11.28
C GLU A 199 5.81 -7.78 10.09
N LEU A 200 6.06 -7.00 9.02
CA LEU A 200 5.25 -7.04 7.81
C LEU A 200 5.38 -8.39 7.09
N LYS A 201 6.59 -8.95 7.03
CA LYS A 201 6.82 -10.30 6.50
C LYS A 201 6.06 -11.35 7.29
N SER A 202 6.19 -11.34 8.62
CA SER A 202 5.49 -12.27 9.51
C SER A 202 3.96 -12.18 9.36
N LEU A 203 3.42 -10.97 9.21
CA LEU A 203 2.00 -10.74 8.99
C LEU A 203 1.50 -11.45 7.72
N LEU A 204 2.17 -11.26 6.57
CA LEU A 204 1.77 -11.89 5.33
C LEU A 204 1.88 -13.42 5.40
N GLU A 205 2.97 -13.93 5.97
CA GLU A 205 3.20 -15.37 6.10
C GLU A 205 2.15 -16.03 7.03
N THR A 206 1.77 -15.39 8.14
CA THR A 206 0.69 -15.83 9.02
C THR A 206 -0.67 -15.85 8.30
N CYS A 207 -0.88 -14.97 7.32
CA CYS A 207 -2.08 -14.92 6.50
C CYS A 207 -2.06 -15.86 5.28
N GLY A 208 -1.06 -16.76 5.15
CA GLY A 208 -0.98 -17.76 4.09
C GLY A 208 -0.39 -17.28 2.77
N LEU A 209 0.33 -16.16 2.79
CA LEU A 209 1.04 -15.63 1.63
C LEU A 209 2.54 -15.92 1.75
N LYS A 210 3.14 -16.54 0.73
CA LYS A 210 4.60 -16.66 0.66
C LYS A 210 5.19 -15.33 0.21
N VAL A 211 6.03 -14.72 1.03
CA VAL A 211 6.69 -13.46 0.70
C VAL A 211 7.74 -13.67 -0.40
N ILE A 212 7.65 -12.84 -1.43
CA ILE A 212 8.53 -12.87 -2.61
C ILE A 212 9.52 -11.70 -2.59
N ARG A 213 9.09 -10.52 -2.15
CA ARG A 213 9.90 -9.31 -2.17
C ARG A 213 9.42 -8.32 -1.11
N ILE A 214 10.35 -7.59 -0.51
CA ILE A 214 10.07 -6.43 0.34
C ILE A 214 10.97 -5.30 -0.15
N ILE A 215 10.43 -4.11 -0.28
CA ILE A 215 11.17 -2.89 -0.59
C ILE A 215 10.84 -1.78 0.40
N GLY A 216 11.82 -0.90 0.63
CA GLY A 216 11.59 0.41 1.23
C GLY A 216 11.40 1.45 0.13
N LYS A 217 10.50 2.41 0.30
CA LYS A 217 10.23 3.44 -0.72
C LYS A 217 9.82 4.80 -0.15
N PRO A 218 10.48 5.89 -0.56
CA PRO A 218 11.87 5.91 -1.01
C PRO A 218 12.82 5.66 0.17
N ILE A 219 14.06 5.21 -0.10
CA ILE A 219 15.07 4.96 0.94
C ILE A 219 16.10 6.10 1.05
N LEU A 220 16.73 6.47 -0.06
CA LEU A 220 17.82 7.45 -0.06
C LEU A 220 17.32 8.85 0.27
N THR A 221 16.13 9.20 -0.20
CA THR A 221 15.56 10.52 0.04
C THR A 221 15.15 10.74 1.49
N GLN A 222 14.96 9.68 2.30
CA GLN A 222 14.77 9.80 3.74
C GLN A 222 16.02 10.33 4.46
N LEU A 223 17.19 10.19 3.85
CA LEU A 223 18.46 10.68 4.39
C LEU A 223 18.78 12.13 3.97
N ILE A 224 17.99 12.70 3.07
CA ILE A 224 18.14 14.10 2.66
C ILE A 224 17.37 14.99 3.64
N PRO A 225 17.96 16.10 4.14
CA PRO A 225 17.23 17.08 4.94
C PRO A 225 15.94 17.51 4.22
N ARG A 226 14.81 17.50 4.93
CA ARG A 226 13.47 17.68 4.36
C ARG A 226 13.34 18.94 3.50
N GLU A 227 13.96 20.03 3.95
CA GLU A 227 13.96 21.33 3.26
C GLU A 227 14.72 21.32 1.92
N LYS A 228 15.55 20.30 1.68
CA LYS A 228 16.34 20.13 0.45
C LYS A 228 15.83 19.01 -0.43
N ALA A 229 14.95 18.15 0.08
CA ALA A 229 14.57 16.91 -0.59
C ALA A 229 13.94 17.18 -1.96
N ASP A 230 12.91 17.98 -2.04
CA ASP A 230 12.19 18.23 -3.30
C ASP A 230 13.08 18.88 -4.38
N GLU A 231 13.93 19.84 -4.00
CA GLU A 231 14.85 20.47 -4.95
C GLU A 231 15.92 19.46 -5.45
N THR A 232 16.46 18.65 -4.53
CA THR A 232 17.44 17.62 -4.87
C THR A 232 16.86 16.56 -5.79
N ILE A 233 15.66 16.07 -5.49
CA ILE A 233 14.94 15.11 -6.32
C ILE A 233 14.65 15.70 -7.69
N LYS A 234 14.09 16.91 -7.75
CA LYS A 234 13.74 17.58 -9.02
C LYS A 234 14.95 17.73 -9.95
N ARG A 235 16.11 18.11 -9.40
CA ARG A 235 17.35 18.31 -10.18
C ARG A 235 17.98 17.02 -10.66
N ASN A 236 17.77 15.88 -9.94
CA ASN A 236 18.47 14.63 -10.16
C ASN A 236 17.53 13.43 -10.29
N PHE A 237 16.29 13.64 -10.73
CA PHE A 237 15.20 12.66 -10.66
C PHE A 237 15.62 11.27 -11.17
N GLU A 238 16.08 11.19 -12.43
CA GLU A 238 16.47 9.91 -13.05
C GLU A 238 17.62 9.21 -12.31
N LYS A 239 18.60 9.97 -11.84
CA LYS A 239 19.75 9.40 -11.09
C LYS A 239 19.30 8.86 -9.74
N ILE A 240 18.44 9.62 -9.04
CA ILE A 240 17.89 9.18 -7.74
C ILE A 240 16.97 7.98 -7.94
N LEU A 241 16.08 8.01 -8.93
CA LEU A 241 15.20 6.89 -9.24
C LEU A 241 16.01 5.61 -9.53
N ASN A 242 17.06 5.69 -10.35
CA ASN A 242 17.92 4.54 -10.64
C ASN A 242 18.58 3.98 -9.38
N LEU A 243 19.06 4.83 -8.49
CA LEU A 243 19.66 4.39 -7.21
C LEU A 243 18.61 3.80 -6.26
N GLU A 244 17.42 4.43 -6.15
CA GLU A 244 16.33 3.88 -5.37
C GLU A 244 15.95 2.48 -5.86
N LEU A 245 15.77 2.29 -7.17
CA LEU A 245 15.44 0.99 -7.77
C LEU A 245 16.54 -0.06 -7.60
N GLN A 246 17.78 0.34 -7.54
CA GLN A 246 18.92 -0.55 -7.33
C GLN A 246 19.01 -1.03 -5.87
N PHE A 247 18.62 -0.20 -4.91
CA PHE A 247 18.85 -0.47 -3.49
C PHE A 247 17.59 -0.63 -2.65
N CYS A 248 16.39 -0.43 -3.22
CA CYS A 248 15.12 -0.47 -2.47
C CYS A 248 14.85 -1.79 -1.73
N ASP A 249 15.44 -2.90 -2.17
CA ASP A 249 15.33 -4.23 -1.53
C ASP A 249 16.59 -4.68 -0.80
N ALA A 250 17.61 -3.81 -0.68
CA ALA A 250 18.79 -4.12 0.09
C ALA A 250 18.43 -4.32 1.58
N PRO A 251 18.71 -5.49 2.19
CA PRO A 251 18.25 -5.81 3.54
C PRO A 251 18.64 -4.78 4.61
N SER A 252 19.82 -4.16 4.47
CA SER A 252 20.30 -3.12 5.38
C SER A 252 19.62 -1.75 5.20
N LEU A 253 18.91 -1.54 4.09
CA LEU A 253 18.32 -0.24 3.74
C LEU A 253 16.78 -0.25 3.72
N VAL A 254 16.15 -1.40 3.48
CA VAL A 254 14.67 -1.52 3.39
C VAL A 254 13.97 -0.82 4.54
N GLY A 255 14.44 -1.02 5.78
CA GLY A 255 13.80 -0.46 6.98
C GLY A 255 13.83 1.06 7.09
N ILE A 256 14.76 1.75 6.41
CA ILE A 256 14.81 3.22 6.45
C ILE A 256 13.88 3.89 5.44
N GLY A 257 13.25 3.12 4.55
CA GLY A 257 12.25 3.66 3.64
C GLY A 257 11.14 4.41 4.36
N GLY A 258 10.58 5.44 3.72
CA GLY A 258 9.43 6.18 4.25
C GLY A 258 8.21 5.29 4.44
N HIS A 259 8.03 4.38 3.48
CA HIS A 259 7.03 3.32 3.46
C HIS A 259 7.69 1.99 3.13
N LEU A 260 7.06 0.90 3.51
CA LEU A 260 7.42 -0.45 3.09
C LEU A 260 6.39 -0.95 2.07
N GLU A 261 6.87 -1.68 1.07
CA GLU A 261 6.00 -2.40 0.16
C GLU A 261 6.41 -3.86 0.12
N ILE A 262 5.45 -4.77 0.22
CA ILE A 262 5.68 -6.20 0.26
C ILE A 262 4.83 -6.90 -0.81
N VAL A 263 5.44 -7.89 -1.45
CA VAL A 263 4.77 -8.75 -2.42
C VAL A 263 4.71 -10.16 -1.84
N GLY A 264 3.50 -10.65 -1.66
CA GLY A 264 3.21 -12.03 -1.31
C GLY A 264 2.53 -12.77 -2.47
N VAL A 265 2.72 -14.09 -2.54
CA VAL A 265 2.00 -14.96 -3.47
C VAL A 265 1.16 -15.96 -2.69
N LYS A 266 -0.12 -16.09 -3.06
CA LYS A 266 -0.97 -17.13 -2.51
C LYS A 266 -0.52 -18.49 -3.01
N GLN A 267 -0.13 -19.38 -2.09
CA GLN A 267 0.24 -20.72 -2.48
C GLN A 267 -0.99 -21.49 -2.98
N GLY A 268 -0.87 -22.14 -4.12
CA GLY A 268 -1.87 -23.11 -4.58
C GLY A 268 -1.85 -24.35 -3.68
N ASP A 269 -2.98 -25.02 -3.54
CA ASP A 269 -3.03 -26.33 -2.89
C ASP A 269 -2.01 -27.24 -3.59
N ARG A 270 -0.98 -27.65 -2.86
CA ARG A 270 -0.12 -28.74 -3.35
C ARG A 270 -0.99 -29.98 -3.38
N GLN A 271 -1.46 -30.39 -4.55
CA GLN A 271 -1.80 -31.79 -4.76
C GLN A 271 -0.51 -32.58 -4.51
N TRP A 272 -0.44 -33.25 -3.39
CA TRP A 272 0.51 -34.34 -3.19
C TRP A 272 0.16 -35.38 -4.26
N ARG A 273 0.79 -35.30 -5.42
CA ARG A 273 0.90 -36.48 -6.26
C ARG A 273 1.86 -37.37 -5.48
N GLN A 274 1.34 -38.40 -4.84
CA GLN A 274 2.10 -39.60 -4.57
C GLN A 274 2.59 -40.07 -5.95
N GLU A 275 3.86 -39.89 -6.21
CA GLU A 275 4.53 -40.68 -7.24
C GLU A 275 4.55 -42.08 -6.65
N ASP A 276 3.62 -42.91 -7.09
CA ASP A 276 3.70 -44.36 -6.89
C ASP A 276 4.97 -44.83 -7.59
N GLU A 277 5.89 -45.40 -6.79
CA GLU A 277 7.02 -46.20 -7.25
C GLU A 277 6.56 -47.45 -8.02
#